data_d81cd6b9a3d66f7887c75713df1b1b2f
#
_entry.id   d81cd6b9a3d66f7887c75713df1b1b2f
#
_cell.length_a   1.000
_cell.length_b   1.000
_cell.length_c   1.000
_cell.angle_alpha   90.00
_cell.angle_beta   90.00
_cell.angle_gamma   90.00
#
_symmetry.space_group_name_H-M   'P 1'
#
loop_
_entity.id
_entity.type
_entity.pdbx_description
1 polymer ?
#
loop_
_entity_poly.entity_id
_entity_poly.type
_entity_poly.pdbx_seq_one_letter_code
_entity_poly.pdbx_strand_id
1 'polypeptide(L)'
;MLIILFGMTTAFVMAIVLLPKGIGFVDALHVAGGMGKLNVIDFSFDLESRYNFWSGLVGGMFVALAYFGTDQSQVQRYLTGASVTQSRLGLLFNGLAKVPMQFFILLIGAMVFVFFQFERPPLFFNPVEVDKIRHSAYAEQYQLIEQRYAQAAERKSVAAREYIEAKKQNNQGVASEIQARLLTASREAESLRSEGI
;
A
#
# COMPACT_ATOMS: atom_id res chain seq x y z
N MET A 1 -8.08 -8.35 -20.66
CA MET A 1 -8.18 -8.93 -19.32
C MET A 1 -7.02 -9.87 -18.97
N LEU A 2 -6.65 -10.83 -19.81
CA LEU A 2 -5.55 -11.77 -19.53
C LEU A 2 -4.20 -11.08 -19.22
N ILE A 3 -3.85 -10.04 -19.96
CA ILE A 3 -2.61 -9.27 -19.77
C ILE A 3 -2.57 -8.63 -18.37
N ILE A 4 -3.70 -8.07 -17.92
CA ILE A 4 -3.83 -7.44 -16.61
C ILE A 4 -3.67 -8.50 -15.51
N LEU A 5 -4.37 -9.64 -15.63
CA LEU A 5 -4.25 -10.75 -14.67
C LEU A 5 -2.83 -11.29 -14.61
N PHE A 6 -2.19 -11.47 -15.76
CA PHE A 6 -0.79 -11.90 -15.83
C PHE A 6 0.14 -10.89 -15.15
N GLY A 7 0.01 -9.60 -15.46
CA GLY A 7 0.80 -8.54 -14.84
C GLY A 7 0.60 -8.47 -13.32
N MET A 8 -0.63 -8.59 -12.85
CA MET A 8 -0.94 -8.60 -11.41
C MET A 8 -0.36 -9.83 -10.71
N THR A 9 -0.48 -11.01 -11.32
CA THR A 9 0.09 -12.24 -10.77
C THR A 9 1.61 -12.16 -10.69
N THR A 10 2.24 -11.65 -11.74
CA THR A 10 3.70 -11.43 -11.77
C THR A 10 4.11 -10.43 -10.69
N ALA A 11 3.41 -9.30 -10.54
CA ALA A 11 3.70 -8.31 -9.50
C ALA A 11 3.54 -8.90 -8.10
N PHE A 12 2.52 -9.72 -7.87
CA PHE A 12 2.31 -10.38 -6.58
C PHE A 12 3.42 -11.39 -6.27
N VAL A 13 3.78 -12.24 -7.23
CA VAL A 13 4.87 -13.20 -7.07
C VAL A 13 6.19 -12.47 -6.79
N MET A 14 6.49 -11.41 -7.55
CA MET A 14 7.69 -10.60 -7.34
C MET A 14 7.70 -9.93 -5.95
N ALA A 15 6.57 -9.41 -5.50
CA ALA A 15 6.46 -8.80 -4.17
C ALA A 15 6.77 -9.80 -3.04
N ILE A 16 6.40 -11.09 -3.21
CA ILE A 16 6.72 -12.15 -2.24
C ILE A 16 8.20 -12.60 -2.38
N VAL A 17 8.68 -12.80 -3.59
CA VAL A 17 10.05 -13.29 -3.85
C VAL A 17 11.10 -12.28 -3.40
N LEU A 18 10.81 -11.00 -3.50
CA LEU A 18 11.70 -9.90 -3.08
C LEU A 18 11.69 -9.67 -1.57
N LEU A 19 10.79 -10.33 -0.80
CA LEU A 19 10.87 -10.25 0.66
C LEU A 19 12.22 -10.75 1.16
N PRO A 20 12.77 -10.17 2.24
CA PRO A 20 14.04 -10.60 2.81
C PRO A 20 14.02 -12.08 3.21
N LYS A 21 15.18 -12.72 3.12
CA LYS A 21 15.34 -14.15 3.48
C LYS A 21 14.82 -14.41 4.90
N GLY A 22 13.99 -15.44 5.04
CA GLY A 22 13.39 -15.85 6.31
C GLY A 22 12.03 -15.21 6.63
N ILE A 23 11.53 -14.30 5.78
CA ILE A 23 10.21 -13.67 5.91
C ILE A 23 9.27 -14.25 4.86
N GLY A 24 8.28 -15.00 5.33
CA GLY A 24 7.24 -15.57 4.46
C GLY A 24 6.05 -14.63 4.26
N PHE A 25 5.14 -15.06 3.39
CA PHE A 25 3.88 -14.33 3.12
C PHE A 25 3.04 -14.09 4.39
N VAL A 26 2.96 -15.09 5.27
CA VAL A 26 2.21 -14.97 6.54
C VAL A 26 2.88 -13.96 7.47
N ASP A 27 4.22 -13.95 7.54
CA ASP A 27 4.97 -12.97 8.32
C ASP A 27 4.72 -11.55 7.82
N ALA A 28 4.69 -11.38 6.50
CA ALA A 28 4.36 -10.10 5.86
C ALA A 28 2.94 -9.63 6.20
N LEU A 29 1.96 -10.55 6.23
CA LEU A 29 0.60 -10.23 6.68
C LEU A 29 0.54 -9.80 8.15
N HIS A 30 1.33 -10.43 9.02
CA HIS A 30 1.41 -10.01 10.42
C HIS A 30 1.95 -8.58 10.55
N VAL A 31 2.98 -8.22 9.80
CA VAL A 31 3.53 -6.85 9.80
C VAL A 31 2.51 -5.86 9.23
N ALA A 32 1.89 -6.17 8.09
CA ALA A 32 0.84 -5.32 7.50
C ALA A 32 -0.33 -5.10 8.45
N GLY A 33 -0.79 -6.17 9.13
CA GLY A 33 -1.85 -6.11 10.13
C GLY A 33 -1.46 -5.31 11.36
N GLY A 34 -0.25 -5.54 11.90
CA GLY A 34 0.27 -4.79 13.03
C GLY A 34 0.43 -3.29 12.75
N MET A 35 0.70 -2.93 11.50
CA MET A 35 0.76 -1.53 11.06
C MET A 35 -0.59 -0.95 10.59
N GLY A 36 -1.70 -1.69 10.81
CA GLY A 36 -3.05 -1.24 10.47
C GLY A 36 -3.38 -1.21 8.97
N LYS A 37 -2.48 -1.73 8.10
CA LYS A 37 -2.69 -1.72 6.64
C LYS A 37 -3.69 -2.75 6.15
N LEU A 38 -4.11 -3.69 7.00
CA LEU A 38 -5.18 -4.64 6.71
C LEU A 38 -6.56 -4.19 7.23
N ASN A 39 -6.63 -3.04 7.90
CA ASN A 39 -7.92 -2.43 8.28
C ASN A 39 -8.52 -1.77 7.03
N VAL A 40 -9.25 -2.55 6.26
CA VAL A 40 -9.81 -2.13 4.96
C VAL A 40 -11.05 -1.25 5.14
N ILE A 41 -11.78 -1.39 6.24
CA ILE A 41 -13.05 -0.71 6.47
C ILE A 41 -12.98 0.01 7.83
N ASP A 42 -13.10 1.33 7.79
CA ASP A 42 -13.26 2.18 8.95
C ASP A 42 -14.72 2.67 9.01
N PHE A 43 -15.46 2.20 10.01
CA PHE A 43 -16.85 2.58 10.26
C PHE A 43 -16.98 3.84 11.12
N SER A 44 -15.89 4.47 11.55
CA SER A 44 -15.95 5.70 12.29
C SER A 44 -16.66 6.78 11.48
N PHE A 45 -17.59 7.50 12.12
CA PHE A 45 -18.23 8.65 11.52
C PHE A 45 -17.42 9.91 11.83
N ASP A 46 -16.36 10.10 11.05
CA ASP A 46 -15.48 11.25 11.14
C ASP A 46 -15.50 12.01 9.81
N LEU A 47 -15.95 13.26 9.86
CA LEU A 47 -16.05 14.14 8.68
C LEU A 47 -14.70 14.70 8.25
N GLU A 48 -13.70 14.67 9.12
CA GLU A 48 -12.32 15.08 8.80
C GLU A 48 -11.53 13.96 8.12
N SER A 49 -11.91 12.70 8.38
CA SER A 49 -11.29 11.54 7.74
C SER A 49 -11.77 11.39 6.30
N ARG A 50 -10.81 11.49 5.38
CA ARG A 50 -11.07 11.33 3.94
C ARG A 50 -11.45 9.91 3.55
N TYR A 51 -11.01 8.89 4.32
CA TYR A 51 -11.11 7.48 3.99
C TYR A 51 -11.86 6.69 5.07
N ASN A 52 -13.15 6.95 5.24
CA ASN A 52 -14.02 6.15 6.07
C ASN A 52 -15.14 5.50 5.21
N PHE A 53 -15.87 4.55 5.79
CA PHE A 53 -16.97 3.85 5.12
C PHE A 53 -18.03 4.82 4.55
N TRP A 54 -18.37 5.86 5.29
CA TRP A 54 -19.43 6.81 4.92
C TRP A 54 -19.01 7.71 3.77
N SER A 55 -17.81 8.27 3.81
CA SER A 55 -17.25 9.05 2.70
C SER A 55 -17.06 8.18 1.45
N GLY A 56 -16.64 6.92 1.62
CA GLY A 56 -16.54 5.94 0.55
C GLY A 56 -17.88 5.59 -0.08
N LEU A 57 -18.94 5.44 0.74
CA LEU A 57 -20.29 5.14 0.25
C LEU A 57 -20.86 6.32 -0.58
N VAL A 58 -20.80 7.53 -0.04
CA VAL A 58 -21.33 8.72 -0.72
C VAL A 58 -20.48 9.07 -1.94
N GLY A 59 -19.17 9.18 -1.80
CA GLY A 59 -18.25 9.47 -2.89
C GLY A 59 -18.27 8.37 -3.97
N GLY A 60 -18.29 7.11 -3.55
CA GLY A 60 -18.40 5.96 -4.45
C GLY A 60 -19.70 5.95 -5.25
N MET A 61 -20.82 6.39 -4.65
CA MET A 61 -22.08 6.54 -5.37
C MET A 61 -21.97 7.57 -6.51
N PHE A 62 -21.39 8.74 -6.25
CA PHE A 62 -21.19 9.76 -7.29
C PHE A 62 -20.24 9.29 -8.38
N VAL A 63 -19.14 8.63 -8.02
CA VAL A 63 -18.20 8.02 -9.00
C VAL A 63 -18.89 6.94 -9.81
N ALA A 64 -19.72 6.09 -9.19
CA ALA A 64 -20.48 5.07 -9.90
C ALA A 64 -21.49 5.67 -10.87
N LEU A 65 -22.23 6.73 -10.48
CA LEU A 65 -23.15 7.43 -11.36
C LEU A 65 -22.43 8.04 -12.57
N ALA A 66 -21.29 8.67 -12.37
CA ALA A 66 -20.47 9.19 -13.46
C ALA A 66 -19.95 8.07 -14.36
N TYR A 67 -19.42 7.01 -13.79
CA TYR A 67 -18.83 5.89 -14.54
C TYR A 67 -19.86 5.10 -15.34
N PHE A 68 -21.04 4.80 -14.77
CA PHE A 68 -22.07 4.02 -15.44
C PHE A 68 -23.06 4.86 -16.25
N GLY A 69 -23.17 6.16 -15.97
CA GLY A 69 -24.15 7.04 -16.61
C GLY A 69 -23.58 7.94 -17.70
N THR A 70 -22.34 8.41 -17.56
CA THR A 70 -21.79 9.44 -18.45
C THR A 70 -20.51 9.03 -19.18
N ASP A 71 -19.78 8.01 -18.69
CA ASP A 71 -18.60 7.53 -19.38
C ASP A 71 -18.97 6.78 -20.66
N GLN A 72 -18.78 7.46 -21.80
CA GLN A 72 -19.12 6.93 -23.12
C GLN A 72 -18.45 5.59 -23.41
N SER A 73 -17.22 5.36 -22.96
CA SER A 73 -16.49 4.12 -23.20
C SER A 73 -17.11 2.93 -22.47
N GLN A 74 -17.73 3.18 -21.31
CA GLN A 74 -18.42 2.15 -20.54
C GLN A 74 -19.85 1.93 -21.06
N VAL A 75 -20.58 3.02 -21.33
CA VAL A 75 -21.95 2.96 -21.84
C VAL A 75 -22.01 2.23 -23.19
N GLN A 76 -21.07 2.50 -24.10
CA GLN A 76 -21.00 1.79 -25.39
C GLN A 76 -20.83 0.28 -25.20
N ARG A 77 -20.06 -0.19 -24.24
CA ARG A 77 -19.90 -1.64 -23.99
C ARG A 77 -21.21 -2.32 -23.61
N TYR A 78 -22.13 -1.60 -23.01
CA TYR A 78 -23.43 -2.15 -22.63
C TYR A 78 -24.44 -2.07 -23.81
N LEU A 79 -24.35 -1.03 -24.60
CA LEU A 79 -25.25 -0.80 -25.75
C LEU A 79 -24.90 -1.66 -26.98
N THR A 80 -23.62 -2.07 -27.13
CA THR A 80 -23.16 -2.89 -28.28
C THR A 80 -23.37 -4.39 -28.08
N GLY A 81 -23.99 -4.84 -26.99
CA GLY A 81 -24.37 -6.24 -26.80
C GLY A 81 -25.40 -6.69 -27.81
N ALA A 82 -25.23 -7.89 -28.40
CA ALA A 82 -26.16 -8.46 -29.38
C ALA A 82 -27.57 -8.72 -28.78
N SER A 83 -27.71 -8.74 -27.48
CA SER A 83 -28.99 -8.84 -26.78
C SER A 83 -28.92 -8.21 -25.39
N VAL A 84 -30.08 -7.81 -24.83
CA VAL A 84 -30.21 -7.27 -23.48
C VAL A 84 -29.70 -8.28 -22.44
N THR A 85 -29.92 -9.56 -22.64
CA THR A 85 -29.45 -10.63 -21.75
C THR A 85 -27.92 -10.70 -21.75
N GLN A 86 -27.29 -10.58 -22.92
CA GLN A 86 -25.83 -10.58 -23.03
C GLN A 86 -25.21 -9.37 -22.35
N SER A 87 -25.80 -8.19 -22.50
CA SER A 87 -25.36 -6.97 -21.82
C SER A 87 -25.48 -7.07 -20.31
N ARG A 88 -26.60 -7.60 -19.78
CA ARG A 88 -26.80 -7.86 -18.35
C ARG A 88 -25.79 -8.85 -17.79
N LEU A 89 -25.54 -9.95 -18.51
CA LEU A 89 -24.59 -10.98 -18.10
C LEU A 89 -23.15 -10.42 -18.09
N GLY A 90 -22.80 -9.61 -19.09
CA GLY A 90 -21.50 -8.92 -19.16
C GLY A 90 -21.27 -7.96 -18.00
N LEU A 91 -22.30 -7.20 -17.59
CA LEU A 91 -22.27 -6.31 -16.42
C LEU A 91 -22.07 -7.09 -15.12
N LEU A 92 -22.85 -8.16 -14.94
CA LEU A 92 -22.78 -9.03 -13.76
C LEU A 92 -21.37 -9.65 -13.64
N PHE A 93 -20.87 -10.21 -14.73
CA PHE A 93 -19.53 -10.81 -14.78
C PHE A 93 -18.43 -9.77 -14.49
N ASN A 94 -18.57 -8.56 -15.06
CA ASN A 94 -17.62 -7.48 -14.80
C ASN A 94 -17.59 -7.08 -13.32
N GLY A 95 -18.77 -6.95 -12.68
CA GLY A 95 -18.87 -6.68 -11.25
C GLY A 95 -18.26 -7.80 -10.40
N LEU A 96 -18.61 -9.05 -10.71
CA LEU A 96 -18.11 -10.23 -9.99
C LEU A 96 -16.58 -10.39 -10.10
N ALA A 97 -16.00 -10.08 -11.28
CA ALA A 97 -14.56 -10.18 -11.50
C ALA A 97 -13.80 -8.99 -10.91
N LYS A 98 -14.37 -7.77 -10.94
CA LYS A 98 -13.69 -6.56 -10.42
C LYS A 98 -13.49 -6.58 -8.91
N VAL A 99 -14.44 -7.11 -8.15
CA VAL A 99 -14.35 -7.11 -6.68
C VAL A 99 -13.14 -7.91 -6.19
N PRO A 100 -12.97 -9.21 -6.55
CA PRO A 100 -11.77 -9.96 -6.16
C PRO A 100 -10.48 -9.33 -6.70
N MET A 101 -10.51 -8.81 -7.94
CA MET A 101 -9.35 -8.14 -8.54
C MET A 101 -8.92 -6.92 -7.72
N GLN A 102 -9.87 -6.15 -7.20
CA GLN A 102 -9.57 -4.98 -6.37
C GLN A 102 -8.92 -5.38 -5.04
N PHE A 103 -9.43 -6.43 -4.37
CA PHE A 103 -8.78 -6.97 -3.18
C PHE A 103 -7.36 -7.45 -3.46
N PHE A 104 -7.13 -8.08 -4.61
CA PHE A 104 -5.82 -8.56 -5.01
C PHE A 104 -4.83 -7.41 -5.24
N ILE A 105 -5.27 -6.32 -5.88
CA ILE A 105 -4.46 -5.10 -6.06
C ILE A 105 -4.07 -4.49 -4.70
N LEU A 106 -5.03 -4.39 -3.78
CA LEU A 106 -4.77 -3.88 -2.43
C LEU A 106 -3.79 -4.77 -1.67
N LEU A 107 -3.90 -6.09 -1.82
CA LEU A 107 -2.96 -7.04 -1.22
C LEU A 107 -1.54 -6.88 -1.78
N ILE A 108 -1.39 -6.69 -3.09
CA ILE A 108 -0.09 -6.39 -3.70
C ILE A 108 0.48 -5.10 -3.09
N GLY A 109 -0.34 -4.05 -2.97
CA GLY A 109 0.05 -2.80 -2.32
C GLY A 109 0.52 -3.00 -0.88
N ALA A 110 -0.17 -3.83 -0.10
CA ALA A 110 0.23 -4.19 1.26
C ALA A 110 1.57 -4.94 1.28
N MET A 111 1.80 -5.86 0.33
CA MET A 111 3.09 -6.58 0.22
C MET A 111 4.25 -5.64 -0.13
N VAL A 112 4.05 -4.73 -1.07
CA VAL A 112 5.04 -3.70 -1.43
C VAL A 112 5.32 -2.79 -0.22
N PHE A 113 4.29 -2.40 0.53
CA PHE A 113 4.46 -1.65 1.76
C PHE A 113 5.32 -2.41 2.78
N VAL A 114 5.08 -3.71 2.97
CA VAL A 114 5.88 -4.56 3.87
C VAL A 114 7.32 -4.70 3.39
N PHE A 115 7.55 -4.86 2.10
CA PHE A 115 8.90 -4.88 1.52
C PHE A 115 9.70 -3.64 1.97
N PHE A 116 9.10 -2.45 1.89
CA PHE A 116 9.74 -1.20 2.33
C PHE A 116 9.81 -1.01 3.87
N GLN A 117 9.32 -1.96 4.69
CA GLN A 117 9.65 -1.98 6.10
C GLN A 117 11.06 -2.54 6.35
N PHE A 118 11.56 -3.39 5.45
CA PHE A 118 12.86 -4.05 5.56
C PHE A 118 13.92 -3.42 4.66
N GLU A 119 13.53 -2.97 3.48
CA GLU A 119 14.41 -2.27 2.54
C GLU A 119 14.27 -0.76 2.71
N ARG A 120 15.40 -0.07 2.68
CA ARG A 120 15.44 1.39 2.79
C ARG A 120 15.14 2.01 1.43
N PRO A 121 13.97 2.68 1.26
CA PRO A 121 13.76 3.48 0.06
C PRO A 121 14.70 4.68 0.06
N PRO A 122 15.09 5.21 -1.11
CA PRO A 122 15.86 6.45 -1.17
C PRO A 122 15.08 7.59 -0.54
N LEU A 123 15.79 8.54 0.08
CA LEU A 123 15.17 9.72 0.68
C LEU A 123 14.39 10.50 -0.39
N PHE A 124 14.99 10.66 -1.57
CA PHE A 124 14.38 11.28 -2.74
C PHE A 124 14.58 10.42 -3.98
N PHE A 125 13.52 10.21 -4.79
CA PHE A 125 13.55 9.27 -5.92
C PHE A 125 14.12 9.86 -7.22
N ASN A 126 14.28 11.19 -7.31
CA ASN A 126 14.83 11.82 -8.50
C ASN A 126 16.36 11.98 -8.38
N PRO A 127 17.17 11.14 -9.07
CA PRO A 127 18.61 11.19 -8.95
C PRO A 127 19.22 12.51 -9.47
N VAL A 128 18.57 13.16 -10.43
CA VAL A 128 19.02 14.44 -10.98
C VAL A 128 18.93 15.55 -9.94
N GLU A 129 17.83 15.59 -9.18
CA GLU A 129 17.68 16.59 -8.13
C GLU A 129 18.61 16.31 -6.94
N VAL A 130 18.80 15.03 -6.58
CA VAL A 130 19.78 14.64 -5.56
C VAL A 130 21.18 15.09 -5.93
N ASP A 131 21.57 14.95 -7.19
CA ASP A 131 22.88 15.40 -7.65
C ASP A 131 23.03 16.93 -7.57
N LYS A 132 22.01 17.69 -7.94
CA LYS A 132 21.98 19.15 -7.78
C LYS A 132 22.12 19.58 -6.31
N ILE A 133 21.38 18.91 -5.39
CA ILE A 133 21.43 19.21 -3.95
C ILE A 133 22.84 18.94 -3.41
N ARG A 134 23.47 17.85 -3.82
CA ARG A 134 24.83 17.48 -3.39
C ARG A 134 25.90 18.47 -3.84
N HIS A 135 25.66 19.25 -4.90
CA HIS A 135 26.54 20.31 -5.39
C HIS A 135 26.08 21.72 -4.97
N SER A 136 25.08 21.81 -4.09
CA SER A 136 24.55 23.08 -3.59
C SER A 136 25.04 23.40 -2.16
N ALA A 137 24.71 24.62 -1.70
CA ALA A 137 24.97 25.03 -0.30
C ALA A 137 24.23 24.15 0.76
N TYR A 138 23.25 23.33 0.34
CA TYR A 138 22.47 22.45 1.21
C TYR A 138 23.04 21.02 1.31
N ALA A 139 24.19 20.74 0.71
CA ALA A 139 24.79 19.41 0.65
C ALA A 139 25.00 18.78 2.04
N GLU A 140 25.55 19.54 2.99
CA GLU A 140 25.78 19.05 4.36
C GLU A 140 24.48 18.75 5.10
N GLN A 141 23.48 19.63 4.96
CA GLN A 141 22.18 19.44 5.58
C GLN A 141 21.45 18.19 5.02
N TYR A 142 21.49 18.01 3.69
CA TYR A 142 20.95 16.83 3.04
C TYR A 142 21.64 15.54 3.51
N GLN A 143 22.96 15.53 3.61
CA GLN A 143 23.70 14.37 4.12
C GLN A 143 23.34 14.05 5.57
N LEU A 144 23.13 15.04 6.42
CA LEU A 144 22.72 14.83 7.81
C LEU A 144 21.32 14.18 7.87
N ILE A 145 20.38 14.68 7.08
CA ILE A 145 19.02 14.10 6.99
C ILE A 145 19.10 12.67 6.44
N GLU A 146 19.90 12.45 5.39
CA GLU A 146 20.09 11.11 4.80
C GLU A 146 20.65 10.09 5.82
N GLN A 147 21.60 10.51 6.67
CA GLN A 147 22.15 9.68 7.74
C GLN A 147 21.12 9.37 8.83
N ARG A 148 20.36 10.37 9.29
CA ARG A 148 19.28 10.19 10.27
C ARG A 148 18.20 9.26 9.74
N TYR A 149 17.81 9.45 8.47
CA TYR A 149 16.86 8.60 7.79
C TYR A 149 17.36 7.15 7.68
N ALA A 150 18.65 6.94 7.37
CA ALA A 150 19.24 5.62 7.33
C ALA A 150 19.15 4.90 8.70
N GLN A 151 19.44 5.61 9.79
CA GLN A 151 19.34 5.07 11.15
C GLN A 151 17.89 4.76 11.55
N ALA A 152 16.94 5.63 11.19
CA ALA A 152 15.52 5.41 11.43
C ALA A 152 15.00 4.18 10.64
N ALA A 153 15.42 4.05 9.38
CA ALA A 153 15.09 2.90 8.54
C ALA A 153 15.65 1.58 9.08
N GLU A 154 16.88 1.59 9.63
CA GLU A 154 17.48 0.42 10.26
C GLU A 154 16.71 0.01 11.53
N ARG A 155 16.42 0.98 12.42
CA ARG A 155 15.59 0.73 13.62
C ARG A 155 14.22 0.15 13.27
N LYS A 156 13.61 0.66 12.20
CA LYS A 156 12.33 0.16 11.68
C LYS A 156 12.46 -1.29 11.21
N SER A 157 13.50 -1.63 10.44
CA SER A 157 13.75 -2.98 9.94
C SER A 157 13.98 -3.98 11.06
N VAL A 158 14.77 -3.62 12.07
CA VAL A 158 15.01 -4.45 13.27
C VAL A 158 13.70 -4.68 14.03
N ALA A 159 12.95 -3.62 14.33
CA ALA A 159 11.67 -3.73 15.02
C ALA A 159 10.65 -4.59 14.25
N ALA A 160 10.64 -4.53 12.91
CA ALA A 160 9.78 -5.38 12.09
C ALA A 160 10.14 -6.88 12.21
N ARG A 161 11.44 -7.21 12.25
CA ARG A 161 11.91 -8.59 12.48
C ARG A 161 11.56 -9.09 13.87
N GLU A 162 11.84 -8.30 14.91
CA GLU A 162 11.49 -8.63 16.30
C GLU A 162 9.98 -8.86 16.44
N TYR A 163 9.16 -8.04 15.76
CA TYR A 163 7.71 -8.19 15.78
C TYR A 163 7.26 -9.54 15.19
N ILE A 164 7.85 -9.96 14.09
CA ILE A 164 7.58 -11.26 13.47
C ILE A 164 7.94 -12.39 14.42
N GLU A 165 9.11 -12.32 15.06
CA GLU A 165 9.54 -13.34 16.01
C GLU A 165 8.62 -13.43 17.23
N ALA A 166 8.22 -12.30 17.81
CA ALA A 166 7.26 -12.27 18.91
C ALA A 166 5.90 -12.86 18.51
N LYS A 167 5.44 -12.63 17.28
CA LYS A 167 4.23 -13.24 16.75
C LYS A 167 4.37 -14.74 16.55
N LYS A 168 5.50 -15.24 16.06
CA LYS A 168 5.77 -16.68 15.93
C LYS A 168 5.80 -17.39 17.27
N GLN A 169 6.28 -16.72 18.31
CA GLN A 169 6.30 -17.23 19.70
C GLN A 169 4.96 -17.10 20.42
N ASN A 170 3.93 -16.56 19.75
CA ASN A 170 2.59 -16.31 20.32
C ASN A 170 2.60 -15.45 21.60
N ASN A 171 3.62 -14.59 21.75
CA ASN A 171 3.76 -13.68 22.91
C ASN A 171 3.12 -12.33 22.59
N GLN A 172 1.82 -12.22 22.87
CA GLN A 172 1.05 -11.03 22.54
C GLN A 172 1.51 -9.76 23.31
N GLY A 173 1.96 -9.91 24.56
CA GLY A 173 2.44 -8.77 25.36
C GLY A 173 3.68 -8.12 24.74
N VAL A 174 4.69 -8.93 24.45
CA VAL A 174 5.91 -8.48 23.78
C VAL A 174 5.62 -7.96 22.37
N ALA A 175 4.74 -8.63 21.63
CA ALA A 175 4.37 -8.20 20.28
C ALA A 175 3.71 -6.82 20.26
N SER A 176 2.88 -6.46 21.25
CA SER A 176 2.25 -5.14 21.33
C SER A 176 3.24 -4.03 21.64
N GLU A 177 4.22 -4.29 22.50
CA GLU A 177 5.30 -3.34 22.81
C GLU A 177 6.19 -3.09 21.58
N ILE A 178 6.61 -4.16 20.90
CA ILE A 178 7.43 -4.04 19.69
C ILE A 178 6.64 -3.36 18.56
N GLN A 179 5.33 -3.60 18.46
CA GLN A 179 4.46 -2.91 17.51
C GLN A 179 4.47 -1.40 17.73
N ALA A 180 4.39 -0.93 18.98
CA ALA A 180 4.48 0.49 19.29
C ALA A 180 5.83 1.09 18.86
N ARG A 181 6.93 0.36 19.11
CA ARG A 181 8.29 0.75 18.66
C ARG A 181 8.39 0.82 17.15
N LEU A 182 7.84 -0.15 16.44
CA LEU A 182 7.79 -0.19 14.98
C LEU A 182 7.02 1.00 14.40
N LEU A 183 5.86 1.32 14.96
CA LEU A 183 5.05 2.47 14.54
C LEU A 183 5.78 3.78 14.78
N THR A 184 6.47 3.93 15.90
CA THR A 184 7.25 5.13 16.23
C THR A 184 8.42 5.30 15.25
N ALA A 185 9.19 4.24 14.99
CA ALA A 185 10.31 4.28 14.04
C ALA A 185 9.83 4.55 12.60
N SER A 186 8.66 4.04 12.23
CA SER A 186 8.05 4.30 10.93
C SER A 186 7.66 5.77 10.76
N ARG A 187 7.05 6.37 11.79
CA ARG A 187 6.68 7.80 11.78
C ARG A 187 7.90 8.70 11.75
N GLU A 188 8.96 8.36 12.50
CA GLU A 188 10.24 9.08 12.47
C GLU A 188 10.87 9.06 11.07
N ALA A 189 10.91 7.89 10.43
CA ALA A 189 11.42 7.77 9.07
C ALA A 189 10.57 8.57 8.06
N GLU A 190 9.25 8.62 8.22
CA GLU A 190 8.35 9.39 7.38
C GLU A 190 8.52 10.90 7.58
N SER A 191 8.69 11.38 8.82
CA SER A 191 8.94 12.79 9.11
C SER A 191 10.27 13.26 8.54
N LEU A 192 11.35 12.47 8.70
CA LEU A 192 12.66 12.77 8.13
C LEU A 192 12.63 12.81 6.60
N ARG A 193 11.83 11.95 5.98
CA ARG A 193 11.63 11.97 4.54
C ARG A 193 10.90 13.22 4.07
N SER A 194 9.89 13.68 4.81
CA SER A 194 9.17 14.93 4.49
C SER A 194 10.03 16.18 4.72
N GLU A 195 11.01 16.11 5.65
CA GLU A 195 11.99 17.18 5.88
C GLU A 195 13.03 17.27 4.76
N GLY A 196 13.34 16.14 4.11
CA GLY A 196 14.35 16.05 3.03
C GLY A 196 13.81 16.34 1.63
N ILE A 197 12.50 16.62 1.48
CA ILE A 197 11.82 16.94 0.23
C ILE A 197 11.47 18.42 0.19
#